data_3cd9d8dd04d31b92241e9b04b96a05c8
#
_entry.id   3cd9d8dd04d31b92241e9b04b96a05c8
#
_cell.length_a   1.000
_cell.length_b   1.000
_cell.length_c   1.000
_cell.angle_alpha   90.00
_cell.angle_beta   90.00
_cell.angle_gamma   90.00
#
_symmetry.space_group_name_H-M   'P 1'
#
loop_
_entity.id
_entity.type
_entity.pdbx_description
1 polymer ?
#
loop_
_entity_poly.entity_id
_entity_poly.type
_entity_poly.pdbx_seq_one_letter_code
_entity_poly.pdbx_strand_id
1 'polypeptide(L)' 'MPLVHTYVWEGLDDNRAKQIIYGITKVFTDLGIPAEAVRVIIQEVPKSRWGIAGELASEKKPRHQDK' A
#
# COMPACT_ATOMS: atom_id res chain seq x y z
N MET A 1 17.40 10.06 -2.10
CA MET A 1 16.62 10.06 -0.87
C MET A 1 15.15 9.84 -1.13
N PRO A 2 14.72 8.78 -1.82
CA PRO A 2 13.29 8.65 -2.09
C PRO A 2 12.51 8.26 -0.83
N LEU A 3 11.34 8.83 -0.70
CA LEU A 3 10.37 8.47 0.30
C LEU A 3 9.08 8.12 -0.42
N VAL A 4 8.58 6.90 -0.19
CA VAL A 4 7.33 6.45 -0.79
C VAL A 4 6.32 6.25 0.33
N HIS A 5 5.18 6.88 0.20
CA HIS A 5 4.12 6.75 1.19
C HIS A 5 2.92 6.09 0.51
N THR A 6 2.51 4.95 1.03
CA THR A 6 1.39 4.21 0.47
C THR A 6 0.25 4.17 1.48
N TYR A 7 -0.96 4.18 0.95
CA TYR A 7 -2.16 3.98 1.75
C TYR A 7 -2.78 2.67 1.34
N VAL A 8 -3.09 1.84 2.31
CA VAL A 8 -3.73 0.54 2.05
C VAL A 8 -4.87 0.36 3.03
N TRP A 9 -5.75 -0.57 2.71
CA TRP A 9 -6.82 -0.91 3.64
C TRP A 9 -6.23 -1.62 4.84
N GLU A 10 -6.89 -1.39 5.97
CA GLU A 10 -6.52 -2.02 7.22
C GLU A 10 -6.59 -3.53 7.10
N GLY A 11 -5.72 -4.22 7.83
CA GLY A 11 -5.71 -5.67 7.81
C GLY A 11 -4.54 -6.28 7.09
N LEU A 12 -3.58 -5.46 6.66
CA LEU A 12 -2.39 -5.97 6.01
C LEU A 12 -1.51 -6.66 7.05
N ASP A 13 -1.16 -7.92 6.79
CA ASP A 13 -0.30 -8.62 7.73
C ASP A 13 1.17 -8.23 7.52
N ASP A 14 2.00 -8.60 8.49
CA ASP A 14 3.40 -8.19 8.45
C ASP A 14 4.15 -8.79 7.27
N ASN A 15 3.83 -10.02 6.90
CA ASN A 15 4.49 -10.65 5.77
C ASN A 15 4.27 -9.88 4.48
N ARG A 16 3.04 -9.49 4.24
CA ARG A 16 2.73 -8.74 3.03
C ARG A 16 3.33 -7.35 3.09
N ALA A 17 3.31 -6.73 4.27
CA ALA A 17 3.94 -5.43 4.43
C ALA A 17 5.41 -5.50 4.08
N LYS A 18 6.10 -6.55 4.54
CA LYS A 18 7.52 -6.72 4.22
C LYS A 18 7.74 -6.87 2.72
N GLN A 19 6.87 -7.59 2.06
CA GLN A 19 7.00 -7.79 0.62
C GLN A 19 6.80 -6.49 -0.15
N ILE A 20 5.83 -5.69 0.29
CA ILE A 20 5.59 -4.41 -0.35
C ILE A 20 6.80 -3.49 -0.18
N ILE A 21 7.31 -3.41 1.04
CA ILE A 21 8.46 -2.56 1.33
C ILE A 21 9.68 -3.03 0.54
N TYR A 22 9.90 -4.35 0.51
CA TYR A 22 11.03 -4.89 -0.23
C TYR A 22 10.90 -4.60 -1.72
N GLY A 23 9.71 -4.81 -2.27
CA GLY A 23 9.51 -4.60 -3.70
C GLY A 23 9.68 -3.16 -4.12
N ILE A 24 9.14 -2.23 -3.31
CA ILE A 24 9.29 -0.81 -3.62
C ILE A 24 10.76 -0.42 -3.50
N THR A 25 11.43 -0.88 -2.46
CA THR A 25 12.85 -0.58 -2.29
C THR A 25 13.66 -1.10 -3.48
N LYS A 26 13.32 -2.30 -3.95
CA LYS A 26 14.04 -2.91 -5.05
C LYS A 26 13.95 -2.09 -6.33
N VAL A 27 12.81 -1.46 -6.57
CA VAL A 27 12.69 -0.59 -7.74
C VAL A 27 13.79 0.46 -7.73
N PHE A 28 14.04 1.06 -6.58
CA PHE A 28 15.03 2.13 -6.47
C PHE A 28 16.45 1.59 -6.47
N THR A 29 16.68 0.44 -5.82
CA THR A 29 18.02 -0.11 -5.82
C THR A 29 18.42 -0.58 -7.22
N ASP A 30 17.46 -1.04 -8.01
CA ASP A 30 17.73 -1.39 -9.40
C ASP A 30 18.15 -0.17 -10.21
N LEU A 31 17.78 1.01 -9.77
CA LEU A 31 18.18 2.26 -10.42
C LEU A 31 19.50 2.80 -9.88
N GLY A 32 20.15 2.07 -8.97
CA GLY A 32 21.44 2.50 -8.45
C GLY A 32 21.37 3.28 -7.16
N ILE A 33 20.20 3.38 -6.53
CA ILE A 33 20.07 4.12 -5.29
C ILE A 33 20.34 3.16 -4.13
N PRO A 34 21.19 3.55 -3.17
CA PRO A 34 21.48 2.68 -2.04
C PRO A 34 20.22 2.38 -1.24
N ALA A 35 20.08 1.14 -0.78
CA ALA A 35 18.90 0.73 -0.03
C ALA A 35 18.67 1.60 1.20
N GLU A 36 19.76 2.02 1.85
CA GLU A 36 19.65 2.84 3.06
C GLU A 36 19.00 4.19 2.80
N ALA A 37 19.02 4.64 1.54
CA ALA A 37 18.44 5.94 1.21
C ALA A 37 16.95 5.84 0.92
N VAL A 38 16.42 4.63 0.76
CA VAL A 38 15.03 4.44 0.37
C VAL A 38 14.17 4.27 1.62
N ARG A 39 13.14 5.08 1.73
CA ARG A 39 12.20 5.00 2.83
C ARG A 39 10.83 4.66 2.28
N VAL A 40 10.14 3.72 2.92
CA VAL A 40 8.81 3.32 2.50
C VAL A 40 7.92 3.31 3.72
N ILE A 41 6.80 4.02 3.63
CA ILE A 41 5.83 4.08 4.70
C ILE A 41 4.54 3.47 4.19
N ILE A 42 3.98 2.54 4.96
CA ILE A 42 2.67 1.96 4.67
C ILE A 42 1.73 2.45 5.76
N GLN A 43 0.69 3.15 5.34
CA GLN A 43 -0.31 3.63 6.28
C GLN A 43 -1.61 2.88 6.02
N GLU A 44 -2.13 2.22 7.05
CA GLU A 44 -3.37 1.48 6.94
C GLU A 44 -4.53 2.40 7.26
N VAL A 45 -5.60 2.29 6.47
CA VAL A 45 -6.78 3.11 6.63
C VAL A 45 -7.98 2.19 6.70
N PRO A 46 -8.85 2.35 7.71
CA PRO A 46 -10.05 1.52 7.78
C PRO A 46 -10.92 1.76 6.55
N LYS A 47 -11.56 0.70 6.06
CA LYS A 47 -12.47 0.84 4.93
C LYS A 47 -13.62 1.80 5.25
N SER A 48 -13.93 1.99 6.52
CA SER A 48 -14.97 2.92 6.93
C SER A 48 -14.53 4.38 6.82
N ARG A 49 -13.29 4.61 6.44
CA ARG A 49 -12.79 5.97 6.23
C ARG A 49 -12.15 6.12 4.87
N TRP A 50 -12.49 5.23 3.96
CA TRP A 50 -11.96 5.22 2.61
C TRP A 50 -13.11 5.43 1.64
N GLY A 51 -13.08 6.50 0.89
CA GLY A 51 -14.17 6.83 -0.03
C GLY A 51 -13.84 6.40 -1.45
N ILE A 52 -14.81 5.79 -2.10
CA ILE A 52 -14.71 5.42 -3.51
C ILE A 52 -16.01 5.81 -4.16
N ALA A 53 -15.94 6.67 -5.14
CA ALA A 53 -17.14 7.10 -5.90
C ALA A 53 -18.25 7.63 -4.99
N GLY A 54 -17.85 8.32 -3.92
CA GLY A 54 -18.82 8.92 -3.00
C GLY A 54 -19.36 7.96 -1.95
N GLU A 55 -18.85 6.74 -1.91
CA GLU A 55 -19.31 5.74 -0.93
C GLU A 55 -18.16 5.28 -0.07
N LEU A 56 -18.52 4.76 1.10
CA LEU A 56 -17.52 4.13 1.96
C LEU A 56 -17.10 2.79 1.35
N ALA A 57 -15.80 2.53 1.35
CA ALA A 57 -15.31 1.25 0.85
C ALA A 57 -15.89 0.08 1.63
N SER A 58 -16.18 0.30 2.94
CA SER A 58 -16.75 -0.76 3.77
C SER A 58 -18.16 -1.15 3.33
N GLU A 59 -18.82 -0.30 2.57
CA GLU A 59 -20.19 -0.54 2.14
C GLU A 59 -20.31 -0.94 0.69
N LYS A 60 -19.21 -0.89 -0.07
CA LYS A 60 -19.26 -1.25 -1.47
C LYS A 60 -19.15 -2.75 -1.62
N LYS A 61 -19.88 -3.28 -2.60
CA LYS A 61 -19.80 -4.70 -2.89
C LYS A 61 -18.52 -4.98 -3.67
N PRO A 62 -17.88 -6.11 -3.40
CA PRO A 62 -16.70 -6.47 -4.16
C PRO A 62 -17.02 -6.66 -5.62
N ARG A 63 -16.24 -6.04 -6.47
CA ARG A 63 -16.52 -6.07 -7.90
C ARG A 63 -16.30 -7.43 -8.53
N HIS A 64 -15.28 -8.13 -8.07
CA HIS A 64 -14.97 -9.43 -8.65
C HIS A 64 -16.06 -10.45 -8.39
N GLN A 65 -16.96 -10.16 -7.47
CA GLN A 65 -18.06 -11.06 -7.18
C GLN A 65 -19.26 -10.78 -8.02
N ASP A 66 -19.17 -9.78 -8.85
CA ASP A 66 -20.30 -9.44 -9.73
C ASP A 66 -20.32 -10.25 -10.99
N LYS A 67 -19.33 -11.08 -11.18
CA LYS A 67 -19.30 -11.88 -12.40
C LYS A 67 -20.26 -13.00 -12.34
#